data_83052baba4e70d37f564af2e7bb47cb2
#
_entry.id   83052baba4e70d37f564af2e7bb47cb2
#
_cell.length_a   1.000
_cell.length_b   1.000
_cell.length_c   1.000
_cell.angle_alpha   90.00
_cell.angle_beta   90.00
_cell.angle_gamma   90.00
#
_symmetry.space_group_name_H-M   'P 1'
#
loop_
_entity.id
_entity.type
_entity.pdbx_description
1 polymer ?
#
loop_
_entity_poly.entity_id
_entity_poly.type
_entity_poly.pdbx_seq_one_letter_code
_entity_poly.pdbx_strand_id
1 'polypeptide(L)'
;MLKTVNLGLQYGSRKLFDKVNIQFDKGNCYGIIGANGAGKSTFLKLLSGEIESTEGEVIKDPKERMSVLRQNQNAFDDQTVIKTVLLGHKRLVEIMNEKEVYYAKESLTDEEGMRLSDLEGEFMELNGWEAESDAATLLNGLGVSDEYHYELMGSLDAKIKIKVLLAQALFGNPDILLLDEPTNNLDYKSTRWLENFLLNFDNTVLIVSHDRHFLNNVCTHICDVDYGKIKLYVGNYEFWYESSQLLLQQQKDQNKKAEQKAKELQEFIARFSANKSKARQATSRKKLLDKLVLTDIEPSSRKYPFIGFKQAREVGNDILIVDNLTKKGLFENLSFTVRKGDKIDFLAENSMIITTLFNILLGKEEADSGSYKWGITTSVSYLMQDNKEFFSDERLDLINWLRQFSPDDQTESFIRGWLGRMLFSGEESMKKSTVLSGGEKVRCILAKMMLESGNVLIMEDPTNHLDLESITALNEGMTSFKGNILFSSHDAELLETVANRIISFEGNGIKDKMTTYEEYLDSLKD
;
A
#
# COMPACT_ATOMS: atom_id res chain seq x y z
N MET A 1 5.74 -23.21 13.98
CA MET A 1 6.23 -22.04 14.73
C MET A 1 7.37 -21.40 13.95
N LEU A 2 7.23 -20.15 13.52
CA LEU A 2 8.25 -19.38 12.81
C LEU A 2 8.94 -18.42 13.78
N LYS A 3 10.28 -18.40 13.79
CA LYS A 3 11.05 -17.58 14.74
C LYS A 3 12.34 -17.08 14.10
N THR A 4 12.72 -15.83 14.41
CA THR A 4 14.04 -15.29 14.07
C THR A 4 14.93 -15.22 15.30
N VAL A 5 16.20 -15.58 15.16
CA VAL A 5 17.19 -15.55 16.24
C VAL A 5 18.39 -14.72 15.78
N ASN A 6 18.57 -13.55 16.38
CA ASN A 6 19.63 -12.59 16.06
C ASN A 6 19.77 -12.32 14.55
N LEU A 7 18.63 -12.31 13.84
CA LEU A 7 18.61 -12.18 12.38
C LEU A 7 19.17 -10.81 11.97
N GLY A 8 20.17 -10.82 11.10
CA GLY A 8 20.80 -9.65 10.53
C GLY A 8 21.01 -9.80 9.03
N LEU A 9 20.85 -8.68 8.31
CA LEU A 9 21.16 -8.60 6.89
C LEU A 9 21.91 -7.30 6.58
N GLN A 10 23.00 -7.42 5.85
CA GLN A 10 23.82 -6.29 5.45
C GLN A 10 24.18 -6.36 3.97
N TYR A 11 23.99 -5.25 3.24
CA TYR A 11 24.43 -5.06 1.87
C TYR A 11 25.57 -4.01 1.83
N GLY A 12 26.80 -4.46 1.63
CA GLY A 12 27.97 -3.59 1.69
C GLY A 12 28.10 -2.89 3.04
N SER A 13 28.04 -1.58 3.09
CA SER A 13 28.09 -0.78 4.33
C SER A 13 26.72 -0.55 4.98
N ARG A 14 25.62 -0.88 4.27
CA ARG A 14 24.26 -0.64 4.76
C ARG A 14 23.73 -1.86 5.50
N LYS A 15 23.54 -1.74 6.81
CA LYS A 15 22.76 -2.71 7.60
C LYS A 15 21.29 -2.48 7.33
N LEU A 16 20.60 -3.54 6.90
CA LEU A 16 19.16 -3.51 6.68
C LEU A 16 18.42 -4.01 7.91
N PHE A 17 18.96 -5.05 8.57
CA PHE A 17 18.46 -5.59 9.84
C PHE A 17 19.61 -5.86 10.80
N ASP A 18 19.39 -5.65 12.09
CA ASP A 18 20.38 -5.89 13.14
C ASP A 18 19.72 -6.59 14.33
N LYS A 19 20.13 -7.85 14.55
CA LYS A 19 19.74 -8.68 15.71
C LYS A 19 18.23 -8.76 15.95
N VAL A 20 17.47 -9.03 14.90
CA VAL A 20 16.01 -9.18 14.99
C VAL A 20 15.67 -10.52 15.67
N ASN A 21 14.90 -10.44 16.75
CA ASN A 21 14.43 -11.60 17.52
C ASN A 21 12.91 -11.48 17.65
N ILE A 22 12.16 -12.24 16.85
CA ILE A 22 10.70 -12.24 16.85
C ILE A 22 10.22 -13.68 16.71
N GLN A 23 9.15 -14.00 17.41
CA GLN A 23 8.42 -15.24 17.27
C GLN A 23 7.03 -14.94 16.71
N PHE A 24 6.63 -15.72 15.71
CA PHE A 24 5.32 -15.64 15.07
C PHE A 24 4.52 -16.88 15.46
N ASP A 25 3.42 -16.64 16.17
CA ASP A 25 2.58 -17.69 16.73
C ASP A 25 1.38 -17.96 15.82
N LYS A 26 0.93 -19.22 15.81
CA LYS A 26 -0.23 -19.68 15.06
C LYS A 26 -1.50 -18.93 15.47
N GLY A 27 -2.42 -18.73 14.53
CA GLY A 27 -3.69 -18.04 14.76
C GLY A 27 -3.57 -16.50 14.81
N ASN A 28 -2.42 -15.94 14.38
CA ASN A 28 -2.22 -14.51 14.34
C ASN A 28 -1.86 -14.01 12.94
N CYS A 29 -2.33 -12.81 12.64
CA CYS A 29 -1.99 -12.07 11.45
C CYS A 29 -1.07 -10.90 11.81
N TYR A 30 0.12 -10.87 11.22
CA TYR A 30 1.18 -9.90 11.47
C TYR A 30 1.31 -8.94 10.28
N GLY A 31 0.94 -7.68 10.45
CA GLY A 31 1.16 -6.63 9.47
C GLY A 31 2.59 -6.07 9.58
N ILE A 32 3.35 -6.16 8.50
CA ILE A 32 4.72 -5.63 8.44
C ILE A 32 4.67 -4.26 7.79
N ILE A 33 4.98 -3.23 8.57
CA ILE A 33 4.93 -1.83 8.14
C ILE A 33 6.30 -1.16 8.28
N GLY A 34 6.51 -0.06 7.58
CA GLY A 34 7.75 0.70 7.61
C GLY A 34 7.90 1.55 6.36
N ALA A 35 8.80 2.53 6.39
CA ALA A 35 9.08 3.42 5.27
C ALA A 35 9.47 2.64 4.00
N ASN A 36 9.29 3.28 2.81
CA ASN A 36 9.77 2.70 1.57
C ASN A 36 11.29 2.50 1.62
N GLY A 37 11.74 1.30 1.25
CA GLY A 37 13.15 0.91 1.35
C GLY A 37 13.63 0.53 2.76
N ALA A 38 12.74 0.40 3.75
CA ALA A 38 13.07 -0.11 5.09
C ALA A 38 13.38 -1.61 5.09
N GLY A 39 13.03 -2.34 4.02
CA GLY A 39 13.36 -3.75 3.87
C GLY A 39 12.19 -4.71 4.10
N LYS A 40 10.92 -4.25 4.09
CA LYS A 40 9.73 -5.09 4.34
C LYS A 40 9.71 -6.36 3.49
N SER A 41 9.72 -6.22 2.16
CA SER A 41 9.75 -7.37 1.24
C SER A 41 11.02 -8.21 1.38
N THR A 42 12.16 -7.59 1.72
CA THR A 42 13.41 -8.30 1.99
C THR A 42 13.30 -9.14 3.25
N PHE A 43 12.58 -8.66 4.26
CA PHE A 43 12.31 -9.44 5.47
C PHE A 43 11.45 -10.67 5.18
N LEU A 44 10.40 -10.55 4.36
CA LEU A 44 9.63 -11.71 3.90
C LEU A 44 10.51 -12.72 3.12
N LYS A 45 11.43 -12.23 2.27
CA LYS A 45 12.37 -13.11 1.54
C LYS A 45 13.37 -13.81 2.45
N LEU A 46 13.80 -13.18 3.55
CA LEU A 46 14.60 -13.84 4.58
C LEU A 46 13.81 -14.95 5.29
N LEU A 47 12.56 -14.65 5.66
CA LEU A 47 11.68 -15.62 6.32
C LEU A 47 11.34 -16.81 5.42
N SER A 48 11.16 -16.58 4.11
CA SER A 48 10.90 -17.65 3.13
C SER A 48 12.13 -18.48 2.79
N GLY A 49 13.34 -17.99 3.13
CA GLY A 49 14.60 -18.63 2.75
C GLY A 49 15.03 -18.36 1.30
N GLU A 50 14.40 -17.40 0.60
CA GLU A 50 14.83 -16.96 -0.73
C GLU A 50 16.16 -16.19 -0.69
N ILE A 51 16.46 -15.56 0.44
CA ILE A 51 17.70 -14.83 0.70
C ILE A 51 18.30 -15.36 2.00
N GLU A 52 19.60 -15.59 2.01
CA GLU A 52 20.35 -15.97 3.20
C GLU A 52 20.63 -14.76 4.08
N SER A 53 20.53 -14.94 5.41
CA SER A 53 20.90 -13.92 6.39
C SER A 53 22.43 -13.76 6.46
N THR A 54 22.90 -12.56 6.77
CA THR A 54 24.32 -12.31 7.04
C THR A 54 24.72 -12.76 8.45
N GLU A 55 23.80 -12.62 9.41
CA GLU A 55 23.95 -13.04 10.81
C GLU A 55 22.63 -13.65 11.30
N GLY A 56 22.74 -14.59 12.26
CA GLY A 56 21.56 -15.23 12.86
C GLY A 56 20.86 -16.19 11.91
N GLU A 57 19.68 -16.63 12.30
CA GLU A 57 18.94 -17.65 11.56
C GLU A 57 17.41 -17.50 11.68
N VAL A 58 16.70 -18.06 10.70
CA VAL A 58 15.24 -18.25 10.72
C VAL A 58 14.97 -19.70 11.07
N ILE A 59 14.23 -19.94 12.13
CA ILE A 59 13.85 -21.27 12.61
C ILE A 59 12.38 -21.51 12.27
N LYS A 60 12.12 -22.58 11.52
CA LYS A 60 10.79 -23.07 11.16
C LYS A 60 10.73 -24.57 11.44
N ASP A 61 9.58 -25.09 11.90
CA ASP A 61 9.38 -26.53 11.99
C ASP A 61 9.43 -27.14 10.56
N PRO A 62 10.26 -28.17 10.33
CA PRO A 62 10.35 -28.82 9.02
C PRO A 62 9.02 -29.38 8.49
N LYS A 63 8.07 -29.69 9.37
CA LYS A 63 6.76 -30.23 9.03
C LYS A 63 5.78 -29.14 8.61
N GLU A 64 6.00 -27.89 9.00
CA GLU A 64 5.11 -26.78 8.65
C GLU A 64 5.30 -26.38 7.19
N ARG A 65 4.20 -26.30 6.46
CA ARG A 65 4.16 -25.84 5.09
C ARG A 65 4.08 -24.31 5.05
N MET A 66 5.03 -23.71 4.35
CA MET A 66 5.05 -22.27 4.10
C MET A 66 4.64 -21.97 2.66
N SER A 67 3.73 -21.04 2.49
CA SER A 67 3.31 -20.50 1.19
C SER A 67 3.66 -19.02 1.08
N VAL A 68 4.11 -18.61 -0.12
CA VAL A 68 4.57 -17.25 -0.39
C VAL A 68 3.89 -16.72 -1.64
N LEU A 69 3.30 -15.54 -1.58
CA LEU A 69 2.78 -14.86 -2.76
C LEU A 69 3.93 -14.47 -3.69
N ARG A 70 3.95 -15.05 -4.89
CA ARG A 70 4.99 -14.82 -5.89
C ARG A 70 4.71 -13.57 -6.70
N GLN A 71 5.76 -12.78 -6.94
CA GLN A 71 5.66 -11.56 -7.73
C GLN A 71 5.86 -11.77 -9.24
N ASN A 72 6.45 -12.91 -9.65
CA ASN A 72 6.67 -13.20 -11.07
C ASN A 72 5.40 -13.74 -11.72
N GLN A 73 4.70 -12.89 -12.44
CA GLN A 73 3.40 -13.18 -13.09
C GLN A 73 3.51 -14.18 -14.24
N ASN A 74 4.69 -14.33 -14.84
CA ASN A 74 4.90 -15.17 -16.03
C ASN A 74 5.54 -16.54 -15.70
N ALA A 75 5.67 -16.87 -14.42
CA ALA A 75 6.32 -18.11 -13.99
C ALA A 75 5.55 -19.39 -14.40
N PHE A 76 4.27 -19.25 -14.75
CA PHE A 76 3.35 -20.36 -15.02
C PHE A 76 2.59 -20.20 -16.34
N ASP A 77 3.12 -19.43 -17.29
CA ASP A 77 2.44 -19.10 -18.55
C ASP A 77 2.07 -20.34 -19.40
N ASP A 78 2.75 -21.47 -19.18
CA ASP A 78 2.53 -22.78 -19.80
C ASP A 78 1.51 -23.68 -19.07
N GLN A 79 1.00 -23.25 -17.91
CA GLN A 79 0.05 -24.02 -17.10
C GLN A 79 -1.37 -23.44 -17.23
N THR A 80 -2.38 -24.28 -17.00
CA THR A 80 -3.76 -23.78 -16.85
C THR A 80 -3.95 -23.10 -15.51
N VAL A 81 -4.94 -22.22 -15.42
CA VAL A 81 -5.25 -21.45 -14.21
C VAL A 81 -5.46 -22.37 -13.01
N ILE A 82 -6.35 -23.37 -13.14
CA ILE A 82 -6.65 -24.28 -12.03
C ILE A 82 -5.42 -25.08 -11.60
N LYS A 83 -4.61 -25.57 -12.57
CA LYS A 83 -3.38 -26.30 -12.28
C LYS A 83 -2.35 -25.40 -11.59
N THR A 84 -2.29 -24.11 -11.95
CA THR A 84 -1.43 -23.14 -11.29
C THR A 84 -1.80 -22.99 -9.82
N VAL A 85 -3.10 -22.95 -9.48
CA VAL A 85 -3.56 -22.90 -8.09
C VAL A 85 -3.17 -24.17 -7.33
N LEU A 86 -3.41 -25.34 -7.91
CA LEU A 86 -3.04 -26.64 -7.29
C LEU A 86 -1.54 -26.75 -7.00
N LEU A 87 -0.67 -26.15 -7.83
CA LEU A 87 0.79 -26.08 -7.59
C LEU A 87 1.17 -25.33 -6.29
N GLY A 88 0.23 -24.63 -5.65
CA GLY A 88 0.38 -24.10 -4.29
C GLY A 88 0.62 -25.21 -3.25
N HIS A 89 0.16 -26.44 -3.51
CA HIS A 89 0.44 -27.61 -2.67
C HIS A 89 1.25 -28.67 -3.45
N LYS A 90 2.57 -28.46 -3.51
CA LYS A 90 3.48 -29.31 -4.33
C LYS A 90 3.29 -30.80 -4.10
N ARG A 91 3.20 -31.24 -2.83
CA ARG A 91 3.08 -32.67 -2.50
C ARG A 91 1.80 -33.27 -3.07
N LEU A 92 0.69 -32.53 -3.02
CA LEU A 92 -0.57 -32.98 -3.61
C LEU A 92 -0.44 -33.20 -5.12
N VAL A 93 0.18 -32.25 -5.84
CA VAL A 93 0.40 -32.35 -7.29
C VAL A 93 1.36 -33.49 -7.63
N GLU A 94 2.40 -33.74 -6.83
CA GLU A 94 3.29 -34.91 -7.00
C GLU A 94 2.51 -36.20 -6.89
N ILE A 95 1.64 -36.34 -5.88
CA ILE A 95 0.77 -37.52 -5.72
C ILE A 95 -0.17 -37.69 -6.92
N MET A 96 -0.82 -36.61 -7.36
CA MET A 96 -1.71 -36.64 -8.53
C MET A 96 -0.97 -37.16 -9.76
N ASN A 97 0.20 -36.59 -10.05
CA ASN A 97 1.00 -37.01 -11.20
C ASN A 97 1.51 -38.47 -11.07
N GLU A 98 1.94 -38.89 -9.87
CA GLU A 98 2.41 -40.27 -9.64
C GLU A 98 1.26 -41.29 -9.79
N LYS A 99 0.07 -40.96 -9.29
CA LYS A 99 -1.15 -41.76 -9.46
C LYS A 99 -1.54 -41.90 -10.92
N GLU A 100 -1.51 -40.81 -11.72
CA GLU A 100 -1.80 -40.86 -13.16
C GLU A 100 -0.87 -41.83 -13.90
N VAL A 101 0.44 -41.87 -13.55
CA VAL A 101 1.40 -42.79 -14.12
C VAL A 101 1.04 -44.25 -13.81
N TYR A 102 0.59 -44.54 -12.58
CA TYR A 102 0.17 -45.91 -12.22
C TYR A 102 -1.14 -46.29 -12.87
N TYR A 103 -2.12 -45.41 -12.96
CA TYR A 103 -3.40 -45.66 -13.63
C TYR A 103 -3.29 -45.88 -15.15
N ALA A 104 -2.27 -45.28 -15.78
CA ALA A 104 -2.01 -45.47 -17.21
C ALA A 104 -1.39 -46.84 -17.55
N LYS A 105 -0.99 -47.66 -16.55
CA LYS A 105 -0.39 -48.98 -16.77
C LYS A 105 -1.47 -50.03 -16.92
N GLU A 106 -1.29 -50.95 -17.86
CA GLU A 106 -2.19 -52.10 -18.07
C GLU A 106 -2.16 -53.12 -16.91
N SER A 107 -1.01 -53.23 -16.20
CA SER A 107 -0.85 -54.07 -15.01
C SER A 107 0.16 -53.45 -14.05
N LEU A 108 -0.07 -53.59 -12.75
CA LEU A 108 0.82 -53.17 -11.69
C LEU A 108 1.54 -54.35 -11.07
N THR A 109 2.78 -54.16 -10.67
CA THR A 109 3.48 -55.12 -9.80
C THR A 109 2.94 -55.00 -8.37
N ASP A 110 3.21 -56.00 -7.51
CA ASP A 110 2.77 -55.96 -6.10
C ASP A 110 3.34 -54.74 -5.38
N GLU A 111 4.59 -54.34 -5.64
CA GLU A 111 5.23 -53.13 -5.05
C GLU A 111 4.54 -51.85 -5.54
N GLU A 112 4.22 -51.74 -6.81
CA GLU A 112 3.50 -50.62 -7.39
C GLU A 112 2.07 -50.51 -6.84
N GLY A 113 1.41 -51.67 -6.65
CA GLY A 113 0.08 -51.71 -6.01
C GLY A 113 0.09 -51.22 -4.58
N MET A 114 1.11 -51.61 -3.78
CA MET A 114 1.30 -51.08 -2.43
C MET A 114 1.56 -49.59 -2.44
N ARG A 115 2.45 -49.11 -3.31
CA ARG A 115 2.77 -47.70 -3.45
C ARG A 115 1.54 -46.88 -3.85
N LEU A 116 0.73 -47.37 -4.78
CA LEU A 116 -0.53 -46.69 -5.17
C LEU A 116 -1.50 -46.60 -3.99
N SER A 117 -1.61 -47.67 -3.18
CA SER A 117 -2.45 -47.65 -1.97
C SER A 117 -1.99 -46.62 -0.94
N ASP A 118 -0.66 -46.48 -0.74
CA ASP A 118 -0.09 -45.47 0.14
C ASP A 118 -0.41 -44.05 -0.38
N LEU A 119 -0.25 -43.84 -1.70
CA LEU A 119 -0.58 -42.57 -2.36
C LEU A 119 -2.07 -42.21 -2.25
N GLU A 120 -2.98 -43.21 -2.35
CA GLU A 120 -4.41 -42.98 -2.14
C GLU A 120 -4.71 -42.54 -0.69
N GLY A 121 -4.05 -43.17 0.27
CA GLY A 121 -4.18 -42.78 1.67
C GLY A 121 -3.73 -41.34 1.90
N GLU A 122 -2.54 -40.96 1.42
CA GLU A 122 -1.99 -39.63 1.51
C GLU A 122 -2.84 -38.58 0.75
N PHE A 123 -3.35 -38.95 -0.43
CA PHE A 123 -4.26 -38.11 -1.22
C PHE A 123 -5.56 -37.80 -0.49
N MET A 124 -6.12 -38.79 0.21
CA MET A 124 -7.31 -38.61 1.03
C MET A 124 -7.02 -37.70 2.25
N GLU A 125 -5.90 -37.89 2.93
CA GLU A 125 -5.48 -37.05 4.06
C GLU A 125 -5.29 -35.57 3.65
N LEU A 126 -4.89 -35.32 2.41
CA LEU A 126 -4.70 -33.98 1.85
C LEU A 126 -5.97 -33.40 1.19
N ASN A 127 -7.14 -34.01 1.37
CA ASN A 127 -8.39 -33.63 0.71
C ASN A 127 -8.29 -33.55 -0.83
N GLY A 128 -7.51 -34.43 -1.42
CA GLY A 128 -7.20 -34.39 -2.86
C GLY A 128 -8.42 -34.49 -3.78
N TRP A 129 -9.50 -35.13 -3.34
CA TRP A 129 -10.76 -35.24 -4.09
C TRP A 129 -11.50 -33.90 -4.23
N GLU A 130 -11.33 -32.98 -3.30
CA GLU A 130 -11.97 -31.65 -3.29
C GLU A 130 -11.04 -30.57 -3.83
N ALA A 131 -9.79 -30.90 -4.14
CA ALA A 131 -8.74 -29.94 -4.47
C ALA A 131 -9.09 -29.01 -5.64
N GLU A 132 -9.69 -29.52 -6.72
CA GLU A 132 -10.11 -28.67 -7.85
C GLU A 132 -11.30 -27.77 -7.48
N SER A 133 -12.24 -28.27 -6.67
CA SER A 133 -13.38 -27.48 -6.17
C SER A 133 -12.91 -26.37 -5.23
N ASP A 134 -11.95 -26.67 -4.35
CA ASP A 134 -11.35 -25.68 -3.45
C ASP A 134 -10.59 -24.60 -4.25
N ALA A 135 -9.82 -25.03 -5.26
CA ALA A 135 -9.14 -24.10 -6.16
C ALA A 135 -10.12 -23.19 -6.91
N ALA A 136 -11.23 -23.74 -7.42
CA ALA A 136 -12.28 -22.97 -8.09
C ALA A 136 -12.96 -21.99 -7.11
N THR A 137 -13.20 -22.40 -5.88
CA THR A 137 -13.77 -21.53 -4.82
C THR A 137 -12.86 -20.33 -4.52
N LEU A 138 -11.54 -20.54 -4.42
CA LEU A 138 -10.57 -19.45 -4.22
C LEU A 138 -10.55 -18.49 -5.42
N LEU A 139 -10.54 -19.03 -6.64
CA LEU A 139 -10.55 -18.24 -7.88
C LEU A 139 -11.81 -17.39 -7.99
N ASN A 140 -12.99 -17.97 -7.78
CA ASN A 140 -14.27 -17.26 -7.82
C ASN A 140 -14.34 -16.18 -6.74
N GLY A 141 -13.87 -16.47 -5.53
CA GLY A 141 -13.80 -15.50 -4.44
C GLY A 141 -12.91 -14.29 -4.77
N LEU A 142 -11.85 -14.50 -5.51
CA LEU A 142 -10.97 -13.43 -6.01
C LEU A 142 -11.47 -12.81 -7.32
N GLY A 143 -12.68 -13.18 -7.81
CA GLY A 143 -13.29 -12.62 -8.99
C GLY A 143 -12.64 -13.08 -10.31
N VAL A 144 -12.13 -14.32 -10.35
CA VAL A 144 -11.70 -15.01 -11.58
C VAL A 144 -12.83 -15.94 -11.99
N SER A 145 -13.53 -15.62 -13.10
CA SER A 145 -14.69 -16.37 -13.59
C SER A 145 -14.33 -17.79 -14.04
N ASP A 146 -15.30 -18.71 -13.93
CA ASP A 146 -15.15 -20.13 -14.31
C ASP A 146 -14.64 -20.34 -15.74
N GLU A 147 -14.95 -19.42 -16.66
CA GLU A 147 -14.49 -19.46 -18.06
C GLU A 147 -12.96 -19.46 -18.19
N TYR A 148 -12.25 -18.81 -17.25
CA TYR A 148 -10.78 -18.73 -17.27
C TYR A 148 -10.10 -19.94 -16.61
N HIS A 149 -10.82 -20.77 -15.83
CA HIS A 149 -10.20 -21.82 -14.99
C HIS A 149 -9.36 -22.83 -15.78
N TYR A 150 -9.74 -23.13 -17.01
CA TYR A 150 -9.05 -24.09 -17.86
C TYR A 150 -8.22 -23.42 -18.97
N GLU A 151 -8.17 -22.08 -19.01
CA GLU A 151 -7.30 -21.37 -19.94
C GLU A 151 -5.85 -21.39 -19.47
N LEU A 152 -4.91 -21.14 -20.40
CA LEU A 152 -3.50 -21.01 -20.08
C LEU A 152 -3.24 -19.66 -19.41
N MET A 153 -2.41 -19.65 -18.39
CA MET A 153 -1.97 -18.41 -17.72
C MET A 153 -1.39 -17.39 -18.71
N GLY A 154 -0.67 -17.86 -19.75
CA GLY A 154 -0.06 -16.99 -20.77
C GLY A 154 -1.05 -16.14 -21.57
N SER A 155 -2.32 -16.57 -21.70
CA SER A 155 -3.37 -15.82 -22.42
C SER A 155 -4.05 -14.73 -21.60
N LEU A 156 -3.83 -14.70 -20.27
CA LEU A 156 -4.56 -13.85 -19.35
C LEU A 156 -3.91 -12.48 -19.16
N ASP A 157 -4.74 -11.49 -18.82
CA ASP A 157 -4.29 -10.19 -18.37
C ASP A 157 -3.46 -10.25 -17.08
N ALA A 158 -2.51 -9.34 -16.93
CA ALA A 158 -1.66 -9.24 -15.74
C ALA A 158 -2.47 -9.16 -14.43
N LYS A 159 -3.60 -8.46 -14.42
CA LYS A 159 -4.49 -8.35 -13.25
C LYS A 159 -5.08 -9.70 -12.85
N ILE A 160 -5.52 -10.51 -13.81
CA ILE A 160 -6.06 -11.84 -13.55
C ILE A 160 -4.94 -12.79 -13.09
N LYS A 161 -3.77 -12.73 -13.71
CA LYS A 161 -2.60 -13.53 -13.29
C LYS A 161 -2.25 -13.32 -11.82
N ILE A 162 -2.29 -12.08 -11.33
CA ILE A 162 -2.01 -11.76 -9.92
C ILE A 162 -3.05 -12.43 -9.00
N LYS A 163 -4.35 -12.37 -9.35
CA LYS A 163 -5.41 -13.03 -8.60
C LYS A 163 -5.23 -14.54 -8.53
N VAL A 164 -4.80 -15.16 -9.64
CA VAL A 164 -4.50 -16.60 -9.69
C VAL A 164 -3.29 -16.96 -8.82
N LEU A 165 -2.22 -16.14 -8.83
CA LEU A 165 -1.06 -16.36 -7.96
C LEU A 165 -1.40 -16.18 -6.47
N LEU A 166 -2.33 -15.27 -6.16
CA LEU A 166 -2.86 -15.14 -4.81
C LEU A 166 -3.66 -16.37 -4.41
N ALA A 167 -4.57 -16.88 -5.28
CA ALA A 167 -5.27 -18.14 -5.05
C ALA A 167 -4.30 -19.30 -4.82
N GLN A 168 -3.21 -19.38 -5.62
CA GLN A 168 -2.14 -20.37 -5.44
C GLN A 168 -1.50 -20.28 -4.05
N ALA A 169 -1.24 -19.06 -3.56
CA ALA A 169 -0.62 -18.86 -2.25
C ALA A 169 -1.55 -19.28 -1.10
N LEU A 170 -2.86 -19.06 -1.25
CA LEU A 170 -3.88 -19.39 -0.25
C LEU A 170 -4.23 -20.90 -0.25
N PHE A 171 -3.96 -21.61 -1.35
CA PHE A 171 -4.42 -22.97 -1.58
C PHE A 171 -3.87 -23.98 -0.59
N GLY A 172 -4.75 -24.89 -0.14
CA GLY A 172 -4.43 -26.04 0.70
C GLY A 172 -4.09 -25.66 2.16
N ASN A 173 -4.54 -24.53 2.67
CA ASN A 173 -4.41 -24.11 4.06
C ASN A 173 -2.97 -24.20 4.62
N PRO A 174 -2.00 -23.39 4.14
CA PRO A 174 -0.62 -23.43 4.61
C PRO A 174 -0.50 -23.07 6.10
N ASP A 175 0.48 -23.67 6.81
CA ASP A 175 0.75 -23.35 8.22
C ASP A 175 1.32 -21.95 8.41
N ILE A 176 2.05 -21.46 7.39
CA ILE A 176 2.63 -20.12 7.36
C ILE A 176 2.37 -19.51 5.98
N LEU A 177 1.72 -18.35 5.96
CA LEU A 177 1.37 -17.61 4.75
C LEU A 177 2.09 -16.28 4.73
N LEU A 178 2.89 -16.03 3.68
CA LEU A 178 3.62 -14.79 3.47
C LEU A 178 3.04 -14.04 2.26
N LEU A 179 2.49 -12.84 2.49
CA LEU A 179 1.85 -12.02 1.48
C LEU A 179 2.56 -10.66 1.36
N ASP A 180 3.08 -10.36 0.17
CA ASP A 180 3.69 -9.07 -0.13
C ASP A 180 2.76 -8.28 -1.06
N GLU A 181 2.14 -7.21 -0.53
CA GLU A 181 1.18 -6.35 -1.20
C GLU A 181 0.00 -7.10 -1.86
N PRO A 182 -0.74 -7.95 -1.12
CA PRO A 182 -1.77 -8.81 -1.71
C PRO A 182 -2.99 -8.05 -2.23
N THR A 183 -3.24 -6.83 -1.76
CA THR A 183 -4.36 -5.99 -2.18
C THR A 183 -4.10 -5.23 -3.47
N ASN A 184 -2.84 -5.15 -3.93
CA ASN A 184 -2.51 -4.48 -5.16
C ASN A 184 -3.20 -5.14 -6.36
N ASN A 185 -3.90 -4.35 -7.17
CA ASN A 185 -4.66 -4.77 -8.35
C ASN A 185 -5.91 -5.64 -8.04
N LEU A 186 -6.34 -5.73 -6.78
CA LEU A 186 -7.64 -6.28 -6.44
C LEU A 186 -8.71 -5.19 -6.51
N ASP A 187 -9.90 -5.55 -7.00
CA ASP A 187 -11.09 -4.74 -6.85
C ASP A 187 -11.63 -4.87 -5.41
N TYR A 188 -12.54 -3.98 -5.05
CA TYR A 188 -13.12 -3.94 -3.70
C TYR A 188 -13.75 -5.28 -3.28
N LYS A 189 -14.48 -5.96 -4.18
CA LYS A 189 -15.13 -7.24 -3.87
C LYS A 189 -14.10 -8.33 -3.53
N SER A 190 -13.04 -8.41 -4.35
CA SER A 190 -11.93 -9.34 -4.13
C SER A 190 -11.14 -9.03 -2.86
N THR A 191 -10.92 -7.74 -2.55
CA THR A 191 -10.24 -7.31 -1.32
C THR A 191 -11.06 -7.72 -0.09
N ARG A 192 -12.37 -7.44 -0.09
CA ARG A 192 -13.25 -7.82 1.02
C ARG A 192 -13.39 -9.33 1.20
N TRP A 193 -13.40 -10.08 0.11
CA TRP A 193 -13.36 -11.53 0.18
C TRP A 193 -12.05 -12.01 0.82
N LEU A 194 -10.91 -11.43 0.45
CA LEU A 194 -9.60 -11.75 1.04
C LEU A 194 -9.55 -11.41 2.54
N GLU A 195 -10.10 -10.27 2.94
CA GLU A 195 -10.24 -9.91 4.36
C GLU A 195 -10.99 -10.99 5.14
N ASN A 196 -12.18 -11.38 4.65
CA ASN A 196 -13.00 -12.41 5.28
C ASN A 196 -12.28 -13.78 5.31
N PHE A 197 -11.55 -14.13 4.26
CA PHE A 197 -10.75 -15.35 4.22
C PHE A 197 -9.67 -15.34 5.30
N LEU A 198 -8.92 -14.25 5.42
CA LEU A 198 -7.83 -14.12 6.40
C LEU A 198 -8.32 -14.02 7.84
N LEU A 199 -9.49 -13.43 8.09
CA LEU A 199 -10.11 -13.39 9.41
C LEU A 199 -10.50 -14.80 9.92
N ASN A 200 -10.81 -15.72 9.00
CA ASN A 200 -11.13 -17.11 9.31
C ASN A 200 -9.94 -18.06 9.16
N PHE A 201 -8.74 -17.54 8.97
CA PHE A 201 -7.54 -18.33 8.75
C PHE A 201 -6.83 -18.63 10.06
N ASP A 202 -6.84 -19.90 10.49
CA ASP A 202 -6.37 -20.34 11.81
C ASP A 202 -4.84 -20.45 11.95
N ASN A 203 -4.09 -20.21 10.89
CA ASN A 203 -2.64 -20.39 10.86
C ASN A 203 -1.90 -19.04 10.96
N THR A 204 -0.56 -19.05 10.79
CA THR A 204 0.26 -17.85 10.88
C THR A 204 0.24 -17.09 9.56
N VAL A 205 -0.09 -15.80 9.58
CA VAL A 205 -0.07 -14.93 8.41
C VAL A 205 0.86 -13.76 8.63
N LEU A 206 1.74 -13.47 7.65
CA LEU A 206 2.56 -12.27 7.64
C LEU A 206 2.25 -11.49 6.35
N ILE A 207 1.89 -10.23 6.49
CA ILE A 207 1.45 -9.38 5.38
C ILE A 207 2.26 -8.09 5.35
N VAL A 208 2.81 -7.77 4.19
CA VAL A 208 3.25 -6.40 3.87
C VAL A 208 2.12 -5.75 3.08
N SER A 209 1.60 -4.63 3.53
CA SER A 209 0.62 -3.85 2.78
C SER A 209 0.75 -2.36 3.08
N HIS A 210 0.36 -1.54 2.11
CA HIS A 210 0.18 -0.10 2.24
C HIS A 210 -1.30 0.30 2.39
N ASP A 211 -2.20 -0.67 2.41
CA ASP A 211 -3.63 -0.49 2.67
C ASP A 211 -3.90 -0.53 4.17
N ARG A 212 -4.20 0.65 4.76
CA ARG A 212 -4.45 0.79 6.20
C ARG A 212 -5.74 0.13 6.63
N HIS A 213 -6.79 0.24 5.84
CA HIS A 213 -8.08 -0.37 6.13
C HIS A 213 -7.94 -1.90 6.17
N PHE A 214 -7.27 -2.48 5.18
CA PHE A 214 -6.98 -3.90 5.15
C PHE A 214 -6.15 -4.36 6.36
N LEU A 215 -5.04 -3.65 6.69
CA LEU A 215 -4.23 -3.97 7.86
C LEU A 215 -5.02 -3.84 9.17
N ASN A 216 -5.93 -2.86 9.24
CA ASN A 216 -6.74 -2.62 10.42
C ASN A 216 -7.77 -3.74 10.65
N ASN A 217 -8.33 -4.27 9.56
CA ASN A 217 -9.34 -5.33 9.61
C ASN A 217 -8.74 -6.71 9.90
N VAL A 218 -7.58 -7.04 9.30
CA VAL A 218 -7.07 -8.42 9.35
C VAL A 218 -5.94 -8.64 10.35
N CYS A 219 -5.17 -7.60 10.72
CA CYS A 219 -3.99 -7.79 11.55
C CYS A 219 -4.31 -7.79 13.05
N THR A 220 -3.76 -8.79 13.76
CA THR A 220 -3.75 -8.88 15.22
C THR A 220 -2.50 -8.28 15.84
N HIS A 221 -1.42 -8.19 15.05
CA HIS A 221 -0.12 -7.68 15.47
C HIS A 221 0.49 -6.82 14.37
N ILE A 222 1.27 -5.81 14.75
CA ILE A 222 2.02 -4.96 13.82
C ILE A 222 3.52 -5.11 14.09
N CYS A 223 4.27 -5.46 13.05
CA CYS A 223 5.73 -5.48 13.00
C CYS A 223 6.22 -4.17 12.37
N ASP A 224 6.68 -3.26 13.20
CA ASP A 224 7.18 -1.95 12.79
C ASP A 224 8.68 -2.03 12.44
N VAL A 225 9.00 -1.89 11.16
CA VAL A 225 10.38 -1.91 10.63
C VAL A 225 10.91 -0.49 10.57
N ASP A 226 11.82 -0.14 11.48
CA ASP A 226 12.45 1.17 11.53
C ASP A 226 13.94 1.08 11.94
N TYR A 227 14.83 1.76 11.22
CA TYR A 227 16.30 1.77 11.44
C TYR A 227 16.93 0.39 11.63
N GLY A 228 16.54 -0.59 10.84
CA GLY A 228 17.08 -1.95 10.90
C GLY A 228 16.65 -2.76 12.13
N LYS A 229 15.75 -2.22 12.93
CA LYS A 229 15.09 -2.91 14.04
C LYS A 229 13.66 -3.24 13.65
N ILE A 230 13.14 -4.31 14.20
CA ILE A 230 11.72 -4.65 14.05
C ILE A 230 11.11 -4.72 15.45
N LYS A 231 10.10 -3.90 15.69
CA LYS A 231 9.35 -3.89 16.95
C LYS A 231 7.99 -4.50 16.73
N LEU A 232 7.61 -5.43 17.59
CA LEU A 232 6.29 -6.07 17.57
C LEU A 232 5.34 -5.33 18.51
N TYR A 233 4.17 -4.97 17.99
CA TYR A 233 3.05 -4.40 18.73
C TYR A 233 1.86 -5.35 18.66
N VAL A 234 1.18 -5.54 19.78
CA VAL A 234 -0.07 -6.31 19.86
C VAL A 234 -1.21 -5.36 19.59
N GLY A 235 -2.01 -5.64 18.60
CA GLY A 235 -3.11 -4.80 18.12
C GLY A 235 -3.05 -4.57 16.61
N ASN A 236 -4.07 -3.90 16.09
CA ASN A 236 -4.18 -3.55 14.68
C ASN A 236 -3.38 -2.28 14.31
N TYR A 237 -3.50 -1.83 13.07
CA TYR A 237 -2.78 -0.66 12.57
C TYR A 237 -3.15 0.64 13.32
N GLU A 238 -4.42 0.87 13.60
CA GLU A 238 -4.90 2.06 14.31
C GLU A 238 -4.33 2.13 15.73
N PHE A 239 -4.40 1.03 16.48
CA PHE A 239 -3.81 0.94 17.82
C PHE A 239 -2.30 1.22 17.80
N TRP A 240 -1.58 0.65 16.82
CA TRP A 240 -0.15 0.94 16.64
C TRP A 240 0.07 2.42 16.36
N TYR A 241 -0.71 3.03 15.44
CA TYR A 241 -0.56 4.43 15.07
C TYR A 241 -0.75 5.36 16.27
N GLU A 242 -1.84 5.22 17.00
CA GLU A 242 -2.13 6.00 18.21
C GLU A 242 -1.05 5.82 19.29
N SER A 243 -0.65 4.57 19.57
CA SER A 243 0.39 4.25 20.54
C SER A 243 1.74 4.85 20.15
N SER A 244 2.11 4.81 18.87
CA SER A 244 3.37 5.38 18.37
C SER A 244 3.39 6.90 18.47
N GLN A 245 2.28 7.57 18.15
CA GLN A 245 2.14 9.03 18.29
C GLN A 245 2.23 9.46 19.75
N LEU A 246 1.54 8.77 20.66
CA LEU A 246 1.59 9.03 22.09
C LEU A 246 3.00 8.90 22.66
N LEU A 247 3.72 7.82 22.29
CA LEU A 247 5.11 7.61 22.72
C LEU A 247 6.04 8.72 22.21
N LEU A 248 5.89 9.12 20.95
CA LEU A 248 6.67 10.24 20.37
C LEU A 248 6.40 11.55 21.10
N GLN A 249 5.14 11.84 21.42
CA GLN A 249 4.75 13.04 22.14
C GLN A 249 5.34 13.03 23.56
N GLN A 250 5.24 11.92 24.28
CA GLN A 250 5.82 11.75 25.62
C GLN A 250 7.34 11.96 25.61
N GLN A 251 8.04 11.40 24.63
CA GLN A 251 9.49 11.56 24.48
C GLN A 251 9.87 13.01 24.21
N LYS A 252 9.13 13.70 23.32
CA LYS A 252 9.34 15.14 23.04
C LYS A 252 9.14 15.98 24.29
N ASP A 253 8.09 15.72 25.07
CA ASP A 253 7.80 16.45 26.30
C ASP A 253 8.85 16.18 27.39
N GLN A 254 9.34 14.95 27.51
CA GLN A 254 10.44 14.60 28.43
C GLN A 254 11.72 15.32 28.04
N ASN A 255 12.10 15.33 26.76
CA ASN A 255 13.28 16.01 26.27
C ASN A 255 13.17 17.53 26.48
N LYS A 256 12.02 18.14 26.16
CA LYS A 256 11.80 19.56 26.42
C LYS A 256 11.96 19.95 27.90
N LYS A 257 11.44 19.11 28.80
CA LYS A 257 11.63 19.29 30.27
C LYS A 257 13.09 19.12 30.67
N ALA A 258 13.79 18.12 30.10
CA ALA A 258 15.20 17.88 30.37
C ALA A 258 16.08 19.03 29.85
N GLU A 259 15.84 19.55 28.66
CA GLU A 259 16.52 20.71 28.08
C GLU A 259 16.32 21.98 28.92
N GLN A 260 15.07 22.25 29.34
CA GLN A 260 14.79 23.39 30.25
C GLN A 260 15.58 23.27 31.55
N LYS A 261 15.57 22.07 32.16
CA LYS A 261 16.31 21.81 33.39
C LYS A 261 17.83 21.90 33.19
N ALA A 262 18.34 21.42 32.04
CA ALA A 262 19.74 21.58 31.67
C ALA A 262 20.14 23.05 31.56
N LYS A 263 19.30 23.86 30.89
CA LYS A 263 19.52 25.31 30.75
C LYS A 263 19.54 26.03 32.12
N GLU A 264 18.57 25.76 32.99
CA GLU A 264 18.53 26.33 34.37
C GLU A 264 19.77 25.95 35.17
N LEU A 265 20.23 24.70 35.07
CA LEU A 265 21.45 24.22 35.75
C LEU A 265 22.70 24.90 35.19
N GLN A 266 22.79 25.07 33.87
CA GLN A 266 23.90 25.78 33.20
C GLN A 266 23.96 27.25 33.62
N GLU A 267 22.83 27.94 33.59
CA GLU A 267 22.75 29.35 34.02
C GLU A 267 23.15 29.52 35.51
N PHE A 268 22.70 28.61 36.38
CA PHE A 268 23.10 28.61 37.77
C PHE A 268 24.60 28.37 37.95
N ILE A 269 25.17 27.37 37.25
CA ILE A 269 26.59 27.06 37.30
C ILE A 269 27.41 28.26 36.80
N ALA A 270 27.03 28.87 35.66
CA ALA A 270 27.71 30.05 35.12
C ALA A 270 27.70 31.22 36.09
N ARG A 271 26.56 31.49 36.77
CA ARG A 271 26.39 32.60 37.70
C ARG A 271 27.16 32.44 39.00
N PHE A 272 27.32 31.22 39.49
CA PHE A 272 27.84 30.93 40.83
C PHE A 272 29.16 30.13 40.89
N SER A 273 29.74 29.75 39.76
CA SER A 273 31.00 28.99 39.69
C SER A 273 32.20 29.73 40.34
N ALA A 274 32.24 31.06 40.24
CA ALA A 274 33.32 31.87 40.81
C ALA A 274 33.08 32.28 42.29
N ASN A 275 31.95 31.95 42.88
CA ASN A 275 31.60 32.36 44.23
C ASN A 275 31.98 31.27 45.25
N LYS A 276 33.00 31.53 46.11
CA LYS A 276 33.53 30.59 47.11
C LYS A 276 32.48 29.96 48.02
N SER A 277 31.47 30.75 48.46
CA SER A 277 30.40 30.28 49.36
C SER A 277 29.40 29.32 48.67
N LYS A 278 29.22 29.44 47.35
CA LYS A 278 28.28 28.67 46.56
C LYS A 278 28.93 27.58 45.64
N ALA A 279 30.27 27.49 45.67
CA ALA A 279 31.04 26.55 44.84
C ALA A 279 30.62 25.09 45.05
N ARG A 280 30.31 24.66 46.28
CA ARG A 280 29.78 23.31 46.57
C ARG A 280 28.42 23.06 45.89
N GLN A 281 27.54 24.07 45.87
CA GLN A 281 26.24 23.97 45.24
C GLN A 281 26.38 23.91 43.69
N ALA A 282 27.30 24.72 43.13
CA ALA A 282 27.61 24.69 41.70
C ALA A 282 28.16 23.31 41.26
N THR A 283 29.08 22.72 42.08
CA THR A 283 29.63 21.38 41.83
C THR A 283 28.53 20.30 41.92
N SER A 284 27.63 20.37 42.89
CA SER A 284 26.51 19.44 43.02
C SER A 284 25.59 19.53 41.82
N ARG A 285 25.28 20.74 41.34
CA ARG A 285 24.44 20.93 40.15
C ARG A 285 25.10 20.56 38.84
N LYS A 286 26.45 20.69 38.75
CA LYS A 286 27.23 20.14 37.65
C LYS A 286 27.07 18.61 37.55
N LYS A 287 27.19 17.90 38.71
CA LYS A 287 26.94 16.47 38.76
C LYS A 287 25.49 16.07 38.37
N LEU A 288 24.51 16.95 38.66
CA LEU A 288 23.13 16.73 38.21
C LEU A 288 22.98 16.96 36.70
N LEU A 289 23.67 17.96 36.15
CA LEU A 289 23.71 18.20 34.70
C LEU A 289 24.36 17.03 33.95
N ASP A 290 25.48 16.51 34.47
CA ASP A 290 26.19 15.35 33.90
C ASP A 290 25.36 14.04 33.97
N LYS A 291 24.38 13.97 34.87
CA LYS A 291 23.41 12.86 34.99
C LYS A 291 22.12 13.05 34.19
N LEU A 292 21.88 14.24 33.65
CA LEU A 292 20.73 14.50 32.78
C LEU A 292 21.00 13.83 31.44
N VAL A 293 20.45 12.63 31.28
CA VAL A 293 20.42 11.93 30.00
C VAL A 293 19.28 12.54 29.19
N LEU A 294 19.62 13.29 28.16
CA LEU A 294 18.70 13.52 27.06
C LEU A 294 18.51 12.16 26.38
N THR A 295 17.29 11.66 26.36
CA THR A 295 16.99 10.47 25.59
C THR A 295 17.15 10.89 24.13
N ASP A 296 18.16 10.34 23.44
CA ASP A 296 18.24 10.50 21.99
C ASP A 296 16.95 9.90 21.41
N ILE A 297 16.07 10.77 20.97
CA ILE A 297 14.93 10.36 20.13
C ILE A 297 15.61 9.98 18.81
N GLU A 298 15.78 8.68 18.57
CA GLU A 298 16.14 8.23 17.24
C GLU A 298 15.06 8.79 16.31
N PRO A 299 15.40 9.73 15.41
CA PRO A 299 14.39 10.30 14.51
C PRO A 299 13.85 9.14 13.67
N SER A 300 12.53 8.94 13.65
CA SER A 300 11.94 7.90 12.81
C SER A 300 12.40 8.05 11.36
N SER A 301 12.69 6.95 10.69
CA SER A 301 12.98 6.95 9.24
C SER A 301 11.77 7.37 8.42
N ARG A 302 10.59 7.36 9.05
CA ARG A 302 9.34 7.81 8.44
C ARG A 302 9.34 9.31 8.27
N LYS A 303 9.14 9.72 7.03
CA LYS A 303 9.04 11.13 6.67
C LYS A 303 7.70 11.34 5.98
N TYR A 304 6.92 12.28 6.48
CA TYR A 304 5.66 12.67 5.87
C TYR A 304 5.92 13.79 4.88
N PRO A 305 5.53 13.65 3.59
CA PRO A 305 5.56 14.78 2.68
C PRO A 305 4.53 15.80 3.12
N PHE A 306 4.77 17.08 2.82
CA PHE A 306 3.76 18.10 3.05
C PHE A 306 2.83 18.19 1.84
N ILE A 307 1.58 17.76 2.00
CA ILE A 307 0.54 17.87 0.98
C ILE A 307 -0.55 18.82 1.51
N GLY A 308 -0.66 20.00 0.91
CA GLY A 308 -1.62 21.01 1.33
C GLY A 308 -2.09 21.81 0.12
N PHE A 309 -3.23 21.41 -0.44
CA PHE A 309 -3.81 22.08 -1.60
C PHE A 309 -4.42 23.42 -1.22
N LYS A 310 -4.18 24.42 -2.03
CA LYS A 310 -4.77 25.75 -1.91
C LYS A 310 -5.36 26.15 -3.26
N GLN A 311 -6.46 26.85 -3.23
CA GLN A 311 -7.07 27.43 -4.45
C GLN A 311 -6.58 28.87 -4.60
N ALA A 312 -6.10 29.23 -5.79
CA ALA A 312 -5.71 30.61 -6.10
C ALA A 312 -6.92 31.55 -6.14
N ARG A 313 -8.09 31.01 -6.50
CA ARG A 313 -9.36 31.72 -6.60
C ARG A 313 -10.50 30.83 -6.13
N GLU A 314 -11.46 31.41 -5.40
CA GLU A 314 -12.70 30.69 -5.06
C GLU A 314 -13.51 30.33 -6.32
N VAL A 315 -14.09 29.14 -6.30
CA VAL A 315 -15.02 28.69 -7.36
C VAL A 315 -16.36 29.42 -7.28
N GLY A 316 -17.01 29.59 -8.43
CA GLY A 316 -18.42 30.01 -8.51
C GLY A 316 -19.38 28.91 -8.04
N ASN A 317 -20.68 29.07 -8.34
CA ASN A 317 -21.68 28.05 -7.99
C ASN A 317 -21.74 26.89 -9.00
N ASP A 318 -21.57 27.21 -10.29
CA ASP A 318 -21.59 26.23 -11.36
C ASP A 318 -20.13 25.85 -11.68
N ILE A 319 -19.73 24.64 -11.28
CA ILE A 319 -18.38 24.13 -11.43
C ILE A 319 -18.23 23.35 -12.74
N LEU A 320 -19.10 22.36 -12.95
CA LEU A 320 -19.13 21.51 -14.11
C LEU A 320 -20.57 21.04 -14.38
N ILE A 321 -21.00 21.14 -15.63
CA ILE A 321 -22.25 20.56 -16.10
C ILE A 321 -21.88 19.56 -17.19
N VAL A 322 -22.34 18.33 -17.04
CA VAL A 322 -22.25 17.25 -18.04
C VAL A 322 -23.64 16.90 -18.48
N ASP A 323 -23.88 16.88 -19.80
CA ASP A 323 -25.19 16.65 -20.38
C ASP A 323 -25.15 15.61 -21.51
N ASN A 324 -25.83 14.49 -21.29
CA ASN A 324 -25.97 13.35 -22.20
C ASN A 324 -24.64 12.86 -22.82
N LEU A 325 -23.55 12.92 -22.05
CA LEU A 325 -22.23 12.53 -22.51
C LEU A 325 -22.18 11.03 -22.78
N THR A 326 -21.68 10.65 -23.95
CA THR A 326 -21.64 9.26 -24.39
C THR A 326 -20.28 8.92 -24.97
N LYS A 327 -19.75 7.77 -24.59
CA LYS A 327 -18.58 7.11 -25.19
C LYS A 327 -18.92 5.65 -25.45
N LYS A 328 -19.06 5.28 -26.71
CA LYS A 328 -19.51 3.94 -27.13
C LYS A 328 -18.67 2.85 -26.52
N GLY A 329 -19.33 1.84 -25.96
CA GLY A 329 -18.69 0.71 -25.30
C GLY A 329 -18.21 0.96 -23.88
N LEU A 330 -18.36 2.19 -23.32
CA LEU A 330 -17.96 2.54 -21.97
C LEU A 330 -19.13 3.10 -21.15
N PHE A 331 -19.79 4.17 -21.61
CA PHE A 331 -20.95 4.76 -20.95
C PHE A 331 -21.83 5.52 -21.92
N GLU A 332 -23.14 5.59 -21.63
CA GLU A 332 -24.14 6.24 -22.46
C GLU A 332 -25.01 7.21 -21.66
N ASN A 333 -25.31 8.38 -22.25
CA ASN A 333 -26.21 9.39 -21.70
C ASN A 333 -25.87 9.85 -20.28
N LEU A 334 -24.57 9.96 -19.95
CA LEU A 334 -24.09 10.41 -18.65
C LEU A 334 -24.44 11.89 -18.44
N SER A 335 -25.19 12.18 -17.37
CA SER A 335 -25.56 13.56 -17.02
C SER A 335 -25.44 13.78 -15.51
N PHE A 336 -24.67 14.78 -15.13
CA PHE A 336 -24.53 15.20 -13.74
C PHE A 336 -24.01 16.64 -13.66
N THR A 337 -24.20 17.27 -12.51
CA THR A 337 -23.70 18.62 -12.23
C THR A 337 -22.85 18.64 -10.97
N VAL A 338 -21.68 19.23 -11.04
CA VAL A 338 -20.79 19.44 -9.89
C VAL A 338 -21.06 20.81 -9.29
N ARG A 339 -21.35 20.85 -7.99
CA ARG A 339 -21.63 22.06 -7.22
C ARG A 339 -20.46 22.41 -6.30
N LYS A 340 -20.44 23.63 -5.78
CA LYS A 340 -19.41 24.09 -4.85
C LYS A 340 -19.36 23.20 -3.60
N GLY A 341 -18.16 22.67 -3.31
CA GLY A 341 -17.90 21.81 -2.16
C GLY A 341 -18.10 20.31 -2.43
N ASP A 342 -18.55 19.92 -3.63
CA ASP A 342 -18.65 18.50 -3.98
C ASP A 342 -17.24 17.87 -4.02
N LYS A 343 -17.10 16.77 -3.32
CA LYS A 343 -15.95 15.85 -3.39
C LYS A 343 -16.51 14.50 -3.84
N ILE A 344 -16.41 14.27 -5.13
CA ILE A 344 -17.10 13.16 -5.81
C ILE A 344 -16.13 12.02 -6.03
N ASP A 345 -16.48 10.86 -5.49
CA ASP A 345 -15.84 9.60 -5.86
C ASP A 345 -16.58 8.96 -7.03
N PHE A 346 -15.82 8.52 -8.04
CA PHE A 346 -16.30 7.79 -9.20
C PHE A 346 -15.96 6.32 -9.10
N LEU A 347 -16.98 5.46 -9.00
CA LEU A 347 -16.83 4.01 -8.91
C LEU A 347 -17.24 3.33 -10.21
N ALA A 348 -16.40 2.46 -10.74
CA ALA A 348 -16.72 1.63 -11.91
C ALA A 348 -16.01 0.27 -11.79
N GLU A 349 -16.65 -0.82 -12.24
CA GLU A 349 -16.00 -2.14 -12.35
C GLU A 349 -14.85 -2.12 -13.38
N ASN A 350 -15.03 -1.38 -14.46
CA ASN A 350 -14.02 -1.15 -15.48
C ASN A 350 -13.39 0.24 -15.31
N SER A 351 -12.14 0.29 -14.85
CA SER A 351 -11.39 1.56 -14.66
C SER A 351 -11.27 2.41 -15.93
N MET A 352 -11.34 1.80 -17.13
CA MET A 352 -11.32 2.54 -18.39
C MET A 352 -12.45 3.56 -18.51
N ILE A 353 -13.61 3.31 -17.88
CA ILE A 353 -14.74 4.24 -17.85
C ILE A 353 -14.31 5.56 -17.21
N ILE A 354 -13.67 5.50 -16.05
CA ILE A 354 -13.24 6.67 -15.27
C ILE A 354 -12.08 7.37 -15.97
N THR A 355 -11.08 6.63 -16.44
CA THR A 355 -9.96 7.18 -17.22
C THR A 355 -10.45 7.96 -18.43
N THR A 356 -11.37 7.37 -19.20
CA THR A 356 -11.92 8.01 -20.39
C THR A 356 -12.77 9.23 -20.03
N LEU A 357 -13.62 9.15 -19.00
CA LEU A 357 -14.38 10.29 -18.52
C LEU A 357 -13.47 11.46 -18.12
N PHE A 358 -12.45 11.21 -17.33
CA PHE A 358 -11.51 12.25 -16.90
C PHE A 358 -10.71 12.81 -18.08
N ASN A 359 -10.30 12.00 -19.05
CA ASN A 359 -9.64 12.47 -20.27
C ASN A 359 -10.55 13.38 -21.09
N ILE A 360 -11.85 13.05 -21.23
CA ILE A 360 -12.81 13.90 -21.90
C ILE A 360 -12.96 15.24 -21.16
N LEU A 361 -13.13 15.22 -19.83
CA LEU A 361 -13.28 16.43 -19.02
C LEU A 361 -12.02 17.32 -19.06
N LEU A 362 -10.85 16.72 -19.24
CA LEU A 362 -9.56 17.43 -19.42
C LEU A 362 -9.33 17.90 -20.87
N GLY A 363 -10.23 17.54 -21.81
CA GLY A 363 -10.10 17.87 -23.23
C GLY A 363 -9.00 17.10 -23.96
N LYS A 364 -8.54 15.98 -23.40
CA LYS A 364 -7.54 15.09 -24.00
C LYS A 364 -8.16 14.07 -24.96
N GLU A 365 -9.45 13.80 -24.81
CA GLU A 365 -10.22 12.86 -25.60
C GLU A 365 -11.58 13.46 -25.96
N GLU A 366 -12.13 13.13 -27.14
CA GLU A 366 -13.45 13.58 -27.57
C GLU A 366 -14.52 12.55 -27.19
N ALA A 367 -15.69 13.05 -26.76
CA ALA A 367 -16.89 12.22 -26.60
C ALA A 367 -17.53 11.93 -27.96
N ASP A 368 -18.24 10.79 -28.07
CA ASP A 368 -18.98 10.47 -29.29
C ASP A 368 -20.25 11.31 -29.44
N SER A 369 -20.90 11.69 -28.32
CA SER A 369 -22.03 12.62 -28.28
C SER A 369 -22.20 13.23 -26.89
N GLY A 370 -23.08 14.23 -26.78
CA GLY A 370 -23.29 15.01 -25.57
C GLY A 370 -22.34 16.18 -25.44
N SER A 371 -22.34 16.82 -24.29
CA SER A 371 -21.48 17.98 -24.04
C SER A 371 -21.12 18.11 -22.55
N TYR A 372 -20.04 18.83 -22.27
CA TYR A 372 -19.74 19.28 -20.93
C TYR A 372 -19.29 20.73 -20.91
N LYS A 373 -19.49 21.40 -19.81
CA LYS A 373 -19.12 22.81 -19.67
C LYS A 373 -18.55 23.08 -18.27
N TRP A 374 -17.31 23.56 -18.25
CA TRP A 374 -16.69 24.10 -17.04
C TRP A 374 -17.18 25.51 -16.73
N GLY A 375 -17.31 25.82 -15.44
CA GLY A 375 -17.58 27.18 -14.98
C GLY A 375 -16.46 28.15 -15.36
N ILE A 376 -16.79 29.41 -15.58
CA ILE A 376 -15.84 30.45 -16.03
C ILE A 376 -14.68 30.67 -15.05
N THR A 377 -14.90 30.42 -13.75
CA THR A 377 -13.91 30.62 -12.70
C THR A 377 -13.12 29.35 -12.35
N THR A 378 -13.38 28.25 -13.06
CA THR A 378 -12.79 26.95 -12.77
C THR A 378 -11.38 26.87 -13.32
N SER A 379 -10.46 26.41 -12.47
CA SER A 379 -9.09 26.02 -12.82
C SER A 379 -8.85 24.59 -12.35
N VAL A 380 -8.47 23.71 -13.26
CA VAL A 380 -8.31 22.28 -13.00
C VAL A 380 -6.84 21.93 -12.85
N SER A 381 -6.48 21.25 -11.76
CA SER A 381 -5.21 20.54 -11.62
C SER A 381 -5.48 19.05 -11.52
N TYR A 382 -4.63 18.21 -12.12
CA TYR A 382 -4.94 16.79 -12.25
C TYR A 382 -3.76 15.86 -12.04
N LEU A 383 -4.08 14.66 -11.55
CA LEU A 383 -3.24 13.48 -11.44
C LEU A 383 -3.97 12.32 -12.11
N MET A 384 -3.44 11.79 -13.21
CA MET A 384 -3.99 10.63 -13.93
C MET A 384 -3.17 9.38 -13.61
N GLN A 385 -3.71 8.21 -13.94
CA GLN A 385 -2.99 6.94 -13.78
C GLN A 385 -1.75 6.88 -14.68
N ASP A 386 -1.85 7.31 -15.95
CA ASP A 386 -0.68 7.46 -16.83
C ASP A 386 -0.22 8.92 -16.88
N ASN A 387 0.93 9.17 -16.30
CA ASN A 387 1.57 10.49 -16.23
C ASN A 387 2.88 10.56 -17.05
N LYS A 388 3.10 9.63 -18.00
CA LYS A 388 4.33 9.55 -18.79
C LYS A 388 4.64 10.84 -19.55
N GLU A 389 3.61 11.56 -19.98
CA GLU A 389 3.74 12.83 -20.69
C GLU A 389 4.57 13.86 -19.93
N PHE A 390 4.47 13.90 -18.59
CA PHE A 390 5.21 14.84 -17.75
C PHE A 390 6.67 14.45 -17.53
N PHE A 391 7.04 13.19 -17.78
CA PHE A 391 8.36 12.65 -17.44
C PHE A 391 9.13 12.12 -18.67
N SER A 392 8.79 12.59 -19.86
CA SER A 392 9.39 12.12 -21.14
C SER A 392 10.70 12.85 -21.51
N ASP A 393 10.96 14.05 -20.98
CA ASP A 393 12.16 14.83 -21.34
C ASP A 393 13.36 14.41 -20.48
N GLU A 394 14.28 13.66 -21.08
CA GLU A 394 15.52 13.19 -20.45
C GLU A 394 16.50 14.30 -20.04
N ARG A 395 16.31 15.52 -20.54
CA ARG A 395 17.21 16.66 -20.24
C ARG A 395 16.91 17.28 -18.89
N LEU A 396 15.67 17.12 -18.39
CA LEU A 396 15.20 17.78 -17.18
C LEU A 396 15.62 17.03 -15.91
N ASP A 397 16.26 17.73 -14.99
CA ASP A 397 16.30 17.37 -13.58
C ASP A 397 15.01 17.81 -12.88
N LEU A 398 14.78 17.36 -11.65
CA LEU A 398 13.55 17.66 -10.90
C LEU A 398 13.37 19.16 -10.65
N ILE A 399 14.44 19.91 -10.46
CA ILE A 399 14.39 21.35 -10.23
C ILE A 399 13.85 22.05 -11.47
N ASN A 400 14.43 21.75 -12.64
CA ASN A 400 14.02 22.34 -13.91
C ASN A 400 12.65 21.83 -14.35
N TRP A 401 12.32 20.58 -14.02
CA TRP A 401 11.01 20.00 -14.27
C TRP A 401 9.91 20.75 -13.48
N LEU A 402 10.06 20.90 -12.16
CA LEU A 402 9.04 21.57 -11.32
C LEU A 402 8.95 23.07 -11.61
N ARG A 403 10.07 23.71 -11.99
CA ARG A 403 10.14 25.14 -12.34
C ARG A 403 9.16 25.51 -13.46
N GLN A 404 8.91 24.63 -14.42
CA GLN A 404 7.99 24.88 -15.54
C GLN A 404 6.55 25.13 -15.08
N PHE A 405 6.16 24.61 -13.91
CA PHE A 405 4.82 24.71 -13.36
C PHE A 405 4.68 25.79 -12.28
N SER A 406 5.73 26.52 -11.98
CA SER A 406 5.70 27.62 -11.00
C SER A 406 5.29 28.93 -11.65
N PRO A 407 4.11 29.51 -11.30
CA PRO A 407 3.61 30.70 -11.95
C PRO A 407 4.34 31.98 -11.50
N ASP A 408 4.76 32.07 -10.25
CA ASP A 408 5.22 33.32 -9.63
C ASP A 408 6.71 33.35 -9.34
N ASP A 409 7.25 32.37 -8.60
CA ASP A 409 8.65 32.31 -8.20
C ASP A 409 9.36 31.11 -8.81
N GLN A 410 10.31 31.38 -9.67
CA GLN A 410 11.11 30.37 -10.38
C GLN A 410 12.54 30.24 -9.84
N THR A 411 12.84 30.89 -8.72
CA THR A 411 14.15 30.79 -8.10
C THR A 411 14.46 29.36 -7.67
N GLU A 412 15.72 28.97 -7.80
CA GLU A 412 16.14 27.62 -7.44
C GLU A 412 15.87 27.31 -5.97
N SER A 413 16.06 28.30 -5.09
CA SER A 413 15.78 28.16 -3.65
C SER A 413 14.31 27.83 -3.36
N PHE A 414 13.38 28.53 -4.07
CA PHE A 414 11.94 28.27 -3.93
C PHE A 414 11.57 26.86 -4.39
N ILE A 415 12.04 26.47 -5.58
CA ILE A 415 11.77 25.14 -6.16
C ILE A 415 12.37 24.02 -5.31
N ARG A 416 13.61 24.17 -4.81
CA ARG A 416 14.22 23.23 -3.86
C ARG A 416 13.42 23.13 -2.55
N GLY A 417 12.83 24.23 -2.07
CA GLY A 417 11.96 24.25 -0.92
C GLY A 417 10.70 23.38 -1.14
N TRP A 418 10.10 23.45 -2.33
CA TRP A 418 8.94 22.60 -2.69
C TRP A 418 9.32 21.14 -2.83
N LEU A 419 10.42 20.85 -3.52
CA LEU A 419 10.93 19.49 -3.62
C LEU A 419 11.25 18.89 -2.24
N GLY A 420 11.85 19.69 -1.35
CA GLY A 420 12.13 19.28 0.03
C GLY A 420 10.88 18.93 0.83
N ARG A 421 9.77 19.67 0.63
CA ARG A 421 8.45 19.32 1.22
C ARG A 421 7.93 17.98 0.73
N MET A 422 8.28 17.58 -0.50
CA MET A 422 7.92 16.29 -1.10
C MET A 422 9.00 15.23 -0.87
N LEU A 423 9.91 15.47 0.09
CA LEU A 423 10.98 14.56 0.52
C LEU A 423 12.12 14.38 -0.51
N PHE A 424 12.24 15.26 -1.49
CA PHE A 424 13.42 15.31 -2.37
C PHE A 424 14.43 16.30 -1.81
N SER A 425 15.46 15.81 -1.13
CA SER A 425 16.49 16.63 -0.49
C SER A 425 17.89 16.37 -1.06
N GLY A 426 18.75 17.39 -1.02
CA GLY A 426 20.14 17.27 -1.47
C GLY A 426 20.26 16.78 -2.92
N GLU A 427 20.98 15.69 -3.13
CA GLU A 427 21.21 15.10 -4.45
C GLU A 427 19.94 14.55 -5.10
N GLU A 428 18.94 14.16 -4.32
CA GLU A 428 17.66 13.65 -4.86
C GLU A 428 16.93 14.71 -5.69
N SER A 429 17.04 15.99 -5.34
CA SER A 429 16.44 17.08 -6.12
C SER A 429 17.08 17.28 -7.50
N MET A 430 18.25 16.69 -7.73
CA MET A 430 18.98 16.73 -9.00
C MET A 430 18.81 15.48 -9.87
N LYS A 431 18.03 14.50 -9.41
CA LYS A 431 17.70 13.32 -10.21
C LYS A 431 17.03 13.74 -11.53
N LYS A 432 17.27 12.99 -12.59
CA LYS A 432 16.54 13.14 -13.85
C LYS A 432 15.07 12.75 -13.66
N SER A 433 14.17 13.50 -14.27
CA SER A 433 12.72 13.24 -14.19
C SER A 433 12.33 11.85 -14.71
N THR A 434 13.10 11.30 -15.64
CA THR A 434 12.84 10.00 -16.27
C THR A 434 13.19 8.78 -15.41
N VAL A 435 14.09 8.93 -14.41
CA VAL A 435 14.56 7.81 -13.56
C VAL A 435 13.78 7.63 -12.27
N LEU A 436 12.70 8.36 -12.09
CA LEU A 436 11.89 8.33 -10.87
C LEU A 436 11.08 7.03 -10.73
N SER A 437 10.97 6.53 -9.51
CA SER A 437 10.02 5.48 -9.14
C SER A 437 8.58 5.96 -9.28
N GLY A 438 7.60 5.02 -9.29
CA GLY A 438 6.17 5.36 -9.36
C GLY A 438 5.75 6.34 -8.27
N GLY A 439 6.08 6.07 -7.01
CA GLY A 439 5.75 6.96 -5.89
C GLY A 439 6.46 8.32 -5.94
N GLU A 440 7.71 8.37 -6.43
CA GLU A 440 8.41 9.64 -6.65
C GLU A 440 7.71 10.48 -7.71
N LYS A 441 7.24 9.86 -8.81
CA LYS A 441 6.47 10.55 -9.86
C LYS A 441 5.17 11.12 -9.32
N VAL A 442 4.40 10.33 -8.54
CA VAL A 442 3.15 10.81 -7.92
C VAL A 442 3.44 12.00 -7.01
N ARG A 443 4.45 11.94 -6.13
CA ARG A 443 4.82 13.07 -5.28
C ARG A 443 5.21 14.33 -6.10
N CYS A 444 5.89 14.17 -7.22
CA CYS A 444 6.21 15.30 -8.12
C CYS A 444 4.94 15.93 -8.72
N ILE A 445 3.98 15.11 -9.19
CA ILE A 445 2.69 15.63 -9.71
C ILE A 445 1.90 16.33 -8.60
N LEU A 446 1.87 15.79 -7.38
CA LEU A 446 1.23 16.47 -6.25
C LEU A 446 1.87 17.83 -5.95
N ALA A 447 3.23 17.94 -6.03
CA ALA A 447 3.91 19.23 -5.93
C ALA A 447 3.50 20.20 -7.03
N LYS A 448 3.41 19.72 -8.28
CA LYS A 448 2.90 20.49 -9.43
C LYS A 448 1.48 21.00 -9.16
N MET A 449 0.56 20.12 -8.76
CA MET A 449 -0.83 20.48 -8.47
C MET A 449 -0.95 21.55 -7.36
N MET A 450 -0.11 21.45 -6.32
CA MET A 450 -0.08 22.45 -5.26
C MET A 450 0.44 23.81 -5.75
N LEU A 451 1.42 23.83 -6.66
CA LEU A 451 1.96 25.05 -7.28
C LEU A 451 0.94 25.72 -8.22
N GLU A 452 0.23 24.94 -9.02
CA GLU A 452 -0.82 25.42 -9.93
C GLU A 452 -2.00 26.02 -9.18
N SER A 453 -2.20 25.62 -7.91
CA SER A 453 -3.27 26.13 -7.05
C SER A 453 -4.66 26.08 -7.68
N GLY A 454 -4.97 25.01 -8.39
CA GLY A 454 -6.28 24.76 -9.02
C GLY A 454 -7.39 24.72 -7.96
N ASN A 455 -8.60 25.16 -8.36
CA ASN A 455 -9.76 25.13 -7.49
C ASN A 455 -10.64 23.89 -7.69
N VAL A 456 -10.35 23.08 -8.71
CA VAL A 456 -10.87 21.73 -8.92
C VAL A 456 -9.69 20.78 -9.09
N LEU A 457 -9.68 19.70 -8.31
CA LEU A 457 -8.70 18.64 -8.41
C LEU A 457 -9.35 17.43 -9.08
N ILE A 458 -8.69 16.87 -10.10
CA ILE A 458 -9.05 15.58 -10.71
C ILE A 458 -7.94 14.59 -10.38
N MET A 459 -8.29 13.49 -9.73
CA MET A 459 -7.31 12.50 -9.28
C MET A 459 -7.79 11.08 -9.57
N GLU A 460 -7.01 10.34 -10.36
CA GLU A 460 -7.27 8.94 -10.67
C GLU A 460 -6.31 8.07 -9.85
N ASP A 461 -6.85 7.24 -8.95
CA ASP A 461 -6.11 6.36 -8.05
C ASP A 461 -4.89 7.01 -7.39
N PRO A 462 -5.05 8.14 -6.69
CA PRO A 462 -3.93 8.96 -6.22
C PRO A 462 -3.07 8.29 -5.14
N THR A 463 -3.54 7.21 -4.53
CA THR A 463 -2.82 6.44 -3.50
C THR A 463 -1.88 5.40 -4.10
N ASN A 464 -2.03 5.08 -5.39
CA ASN A 464 -1.19 4.09 -6.05
C ASN A 464 0.30 4.46 -5.97
N HIS A 465 1.13 3.46 -5.62
CA HIS A 465 2.59 3.59 -5.46
C HIS A 465 3.05 4.48 -4.29
N LEU A 466 2.17 5.08 -3.51
CA LEU A 466 2.53 5.86 -2.33
C LEU A 466 2.77 4.94 -1.12
N ASP A 467 3.66 5.37 -0.23
CA ASP A 467 3.81 4.75 1.09
C ASP A 467 2.73 5.26 2.07
N LEU A 468 2.57 4.56 3.17
CA LEU A 468 1.57 4.88 4.20
C LEU A 468 1.66 6.33 4.68
N GLU A 469 2.87 6.87 4.82
CA GLU A 469 3.13 8.24 5.24
C GLU A 469 2.64 9.25 4.18
N SER A 470 2.87 8.97 2.91
CA SER A 470 2.41 9.80 1.79
C SER A 470 0.89 9.73 1.61
N ILE A 471 0.29 8.53 1.80
CA ILE A 471 -1.17 8.35 1.77
C ILE A 471 -1.82 9.14 2.90
N THR A 472 -1.25 9.09 4.12
CA THR A 472 -1.75 9.90 5.26
C THR A 472 -1.74 11.37 4.94
N ALA A 473 -0.61 11.88 4.45
CA ALA A 473 -0.47 13.30 4.11
C ALA A 473 -1.42 13.72 2.96
N LEU A 474 -1.64 12.83 1.98
CA LEU A 474 -2.57 13.07 0.87
C LEU A 474 -4.01 13.14 1.39
N ASN A 475 -4.41 12.20 2.24
CA ASN A 475 -5.74 12.17 2.84
C ASN A 475 -6.03 13.47 3.63
N GLU A 476 -5.11 13.89 4.50
CA GLU A 476 -5.22 15.15 5.24
C GLU A 476 -5.31 16.35 4.28
N GLY A 477 -4.49 16.37 3.22
CA GLY A 477 -4.48 17.41 2.21
C GLY A 477 -5.81 17.50 1.44
N MET A 478 -6.37 16.36 1.02
CA MET A 478 -7.66 16.31 0.31
C MET A 478 -8.84 16.63 1.23
N THR A 479 -8.83 16.13 2.46
CA THR A 479 -9.89 16.42 3.46
C THR A 479 -9.94 17.92 3.80
N SER A 480 -8.79 18.56 3.99
CA SER A 480 -8.70 19.98 4.32
C SER A 480 -8.94 20.93 3.13
N PHE A 481 -8.90 20.43 1.90
CA PHE A 481 -9.09 21.24 0.69
C PHE A 481 -10.51 21.79 0.60
N LYS A 482 -10.62 23.10 0.39
CA LYS A 482 -11.92 23.82 0.33
C LYS A 482 -12.52 23.91 -1.07
N GLY A 483 -11.79 23.49 -2.12
CA GLY A 483 -12.28 23.43 -3.49
C GLY A 483 -13.03 22.13 -3.76
N ASN A 484 -13.26 21.85 -5.04
CA ASN A 484 -13.93 20.63 -5.51
C ASN A 484 -12.92 19.54 -5.82
N ILE A 485 -13.30 18.30 -5.59
CA ILE A 485 -12.48 17.12 -5.93
C ILE A 485 -13.34 16.15 -6.74
N LEU A 486 -12.82 15.70 -7.87
CA LEU A 486 -13.33 14.60 -8.67
C LEU A 486 -12.25 13.52 -8.63
N PHE A 487 -12.54 12.36 -8.05
CA PHE A 487 -11.51 11.35 -7.90
C PHE A 487 -12.05 9.93 -8.04
N SER A 488 -11.17 9.00 -8.24
CA SER A 488 -11.42 7.57 -8.06
C SER A 488 -10.36 7.00 -7.13
N SER A 489 -10.73 6.05 -6.30
CA SER A 489 -9.76 5.37 -5.44
C SER A 489 -10.24 3.99 -5.05
N HIS A 490 -9.29 3.10 -4.75
CA HIS A 490 -9.54 1.82 -4.10
C HIS A 490 -9.22 1.87 -2.60
N ASP A 491 -8.71 3.00 -2.10
CA ASP A 491 -8.38 3.21 -0.68
C ASP A 491 -9.65 3.58 0.10
N ALA A 492 -10.16 2.62 0.88
CA ALA A 492 -11.42 2.77 1.62
C ALA A 492 -11.38 3.95 2.61
N GLU A 493 -10.24 4.19 3.28
CA GLU A 493 -10.11 5.32 4.21
C GLU A 493 -10.18 6.67 3.48
N LEU A 494 -9.56 6.77 2.29
CA LEU A 494 -9.65 7.97 1.46
C LEU A 494 -11.11 8.23 1.02
N LEU A 495 -11.81 7.17 0.61
CA LEU A 495 -13.22 7.23 0.21
C LEU A 495 -14.10 7.71 1.36
N GLU A 496 -13.92 7.14 2.56
CA GLU A 496 -14.74 7.45 3.73
C GLU A 496 -14.51 8.88 4.26
N THR A 497 -13.25 9.35 4.25
CA THR A 497 -12.88 10.64 4.85
C THR A 497 -13.02 11.82 3.91
N VAL A 498 -12.91 11.61 2.59
CA VAL A 498 -12.90 12.68 1.58
C VAL A 498 -14.21 12.79 0.83
N ALA A 499 -14.79 11.66 0.38
CA ALA A 499 -15.99 11.69 -0.44
C ALA A 499 -17.23 12.16 0.33
N ASN A 500 -18.01 13.07 -0.27
CA ASN A 500 -19.33 13.44 0.22
C ASN A 500 -20.43 13.14 -0.82
N ARG A 501 -20.03 12.57 -1.97
CA ARG A 501 -20.93 12.17 -3.04
C ARG A 501 -20.27 11.05 -3.85
N ILE A 502 -21.04 10.05 -4.23
CA ILE A 502 -20.59 8.89 -4.99
C ILE A 502 -21.38 8.81 -6.29
N ILE A 503 -20.66 8.68 -7.40
CA ILE A 503 -21.22 8.38 -8.73
C ILE A 503 -20.71 7.01 -9.16
N SER A 504 -21.56 6.00 -9.13
CA SER A 504 -21.21 4.64 -9.55
C SER A 504 -21.76 4.31 -10.92
N PHE A 505 -20.96 3.63 -11.73
CA PHE A 505 -21.33 3.11 -13.04
C PHE A 505 -21.78 1.66 -12.87
N GLU A 506 -23.08 1.39 -13.09
CA GLU A 506 -23.66 0.07 -12.96
C GLU A 506 -24.41 -0.29 -14.27
N GLY A 507 -23.92 -1.31 -14.96
CA GLY A 507 -24.48 -1.69 -16.27
C GLY A 507 -24.39 -0.53 -17.26
N ASN A 508 -25.55 -0.12 -17.83
CA ASN A 508 -25.63 1.00 -18.80
C ASN A 508 -26.00 2.36 -18.15
N GLY A 509 -26.07 2.43 -16.82
CA GLY A 509 -26.51 3.63 -16.11
C GLY A 509 -25.55 4.09 -15.04
N ILE A 510 -25.89 5.23 -14.43
CA ILE A 510 -25.22 5.75 -13.24
C ILE A 510 -26.16 5.78 -12.05
N LYS A 511 -25.62 5.53 -10.88
CA LYS A 511 -26.23 5.89 -9.61
C LYS A 511 -25.46 7.05 -9.01
N ASP A 512 -26.15 8.14 -8.73
CA ASP A 512 -25.60 9.36 -8.15
C ASP A 512 -26.22 9.57 -6.78
N LYS A 513 -25.43 9.44 -5.72
CA LYS A 513 -25.88 9.52 -4.33
C LYS A 513 -25.02 10.50 -3.52
N MET A 514 -25.68 11.39 -2.79
CA MET A 514 -25.07 12.22 -1.74
C MET A 514 -24.99 11.38 -0.46
N THR A 515 -23.89 10.66 -0.27
CA THR A 515 -23.74 9.67 0.79
C THR A 515 -22.28 9.45 1.10
N THR A 516 -21.96 8.90 2.28
CA THR A 516 -20.63 8.40 2.61
C THR A 516 -20.41 7.05 1.92
N TYR A 517 -19.14 6.61 1.90
CA TYR A 517 -18.81 5.34 1.27
C TYR A 517 -19.39 4.14 2.04
N GLU A 518 -19.40 4.18 3.36
CA GLU A 518 -19.99 3.15 4.21
C GLU A 518 -21.51 3.00 3.97
N GLU A 519 -22.24 4.11 3.97
CA GLU A 519 -23.68 4.12 3.67
C GLU A 519 -23.99 3.62 2.25
N TYR A 520 -23.11 3.95 1.29
CA TYR A 520 -23.25 3.43 -0.09
C TYR A 520 -23.12 1.92 -0.11
N LEU A 521 -22.10 1.35 0.56
CA LEU A 521 -21.90 -0.10 0.62
C LEU A 521 -23.04 -0.83 1.31
N ASP A 522 -23.60 -0.26 2.37
CA ASP A 522 -24.79 -0.84 3.03
C ASP A 522 -26.00 -0.85 2.11
N SER A 523 -26.14 0.17 1.26
CA SER A 523 -27.23 0.23 0.26
C SER A 523 -27.09 -0.77 -0.89
N LEU A 524 -25.94 -1.47 -1.02
CA LEU A 524 -25.74 -2.54 -2.01
C LEU A 524 -26.09 -3.93 -1.45
N LYS A 525 -26.29 -4.04 -0.12
CA LYS A 525 -26.67 -5.30 0.55
C LYS A 525 -28.18 -5.56 0.50
N ASP A 526 -28.99 -4.50 0.24
CA ASP A 526 -30.44 -4.55 0.06
C ASP A 526 -30.83 -4.74 -1.41
#